data_28af5430d32020573dbb3b330d1deaf6
#
_entry.id   28af5430d32020573dbb3b330d1deaf6
#
_cell.length_a   1.000
_cell.length_b   1.000
_cell.length_c   1.000
_cell.angle_alpha   90.00
_cell.angle_beta   90.00
_cell.angle_gamma   90.00
#
_symmetry.space_group_name_H-M   'P 1'
#
loop_
_entity.id
_entity.type
_entity.pdbx_description
1 polymer ?
#
loop_
_entity_poly.entity_id
_entity_poly.type
_entity_poly.pdbx_seq_one_letter_code
_entity_poly.pdbx_strand_id
1 'polypeptide(L)'
;MTTRENDITESFTGDRMSILNEIAARTKERIAEEKFKVPLRELISQQNSNLAKHAEEKISFLEALKKPGMSYICEVKKASPSKGLIAPDFPYLDIAKEYEQAGASAISCLTEPFYFQGADRYLQEISQAVNIPVLRKDFTVDEYMLYQAKAFGASAVLLICAILDNSQLKAFGELAQELGLDALVEAHDQWEVDRALNLGAKIVGVNNRNLHDFTVDMGNSIR
;
A
#
# COMPACT_ATOMS: atom_id res chain seq x y z
N MET A 1 5.27 56.43 -35.83
CA MET A 1 6.19 55.80 -34.85
C MET A 1 5.35 55.23 -33.78
N THR A 2 5.08 53.93 -33.86
CA THR A 2 4.20 53.18 -32.95
C THR A 2 5.04 52.07 -32.36
N THR A 3 5.40 52.24 -31.11
CA THR A 3 6.12 51.27 -30.29
C THR A 3 5.16 50.12 -29.94
N ARG A 4 5.53 48.91 -30.31
CA ARG A 4 4.86 47.67 -29.87
C ARG A 4 5.43 47.28 -28.49
N GLU A 5 4.60 47.31 -27.49
CA GLU A 5 4.84 46.62 -26.21
C GLU A 5 4.68 45.11 -26.43
N ASN A 6 5.77 44.37 -26.19
CA ASN A 6 5.76 42.94 -26.14
C ASN A 6 5.29 42.51 -24.73
N ASP A 7 4.06 42.08 -24.65
CA ASP A 7 3.54 41.35 -23.48
C ASP A 7 4.12 39.93 -23.49
N ILE A 8 5.13 39.72 -22.67
CA ILE A 8 5.64 38.37 -22.37
C ILE A 8 4.81 37.88 -21.17
N THR A 9 3.69 37.21 -21.45
CA THR A 9 3.00 36.42 -20.46
C THR A 9 3.80 35.13 -20.26
N GLU A 10 4.69 35.13 -19.28
CA GLU A 10 5.25 33.89 -18.73
C GLU A 10 4.10 33.07 -18.11
N SER A 11 3.71 32.00 -18.80
CA SER A 11 2.84 31.00 -18.25
C SER A 11 3.64 30.19 -17.20
N PHE A 12 3.50 30.55 -15.94
CA PHE A 12 3.87 29.66 -14.83
C PHE A 12 2.95 28.43 -14.87
N THR A 13 3.31 27.43 -15.63
CA THR A 13 2.80 26.07 -15.41
C THR A 13 3.52 25.52 -14.18
N GLY A 14 3.03 25.88 -13.01
CA GLY A 14 3.44 25.26 -11.76
C GLY A 14 3.13 23.76 -11.86
N ASP A 15 4.19 22.95 -11.82
CA ASP A 15 4.15 21.51 -11.80
C ASP A 15 3.35 21.09 -10.53
N ARG A 16 2.05 20.80 -10.69
CA ARG A 16 1.23 20.30 -9.59
C ARG A 16 1.79 18.93 -9.26
N MET A 17 2.41 18.79 -8.08
CA MET A 17 2.80 17.50 -7.55
C MET A 17 1.63 16.53 -7.72
N SER A 18 1.92 15.32 -8.25
CA SER A 18 0.88 14.29 -8.35
C SER A 18 0.36 13.96 -6.95
N ILE A 19 -0.91 13.58 -6.84
CA ILE A 19 -1.51 13.18 -5.54
C ILE A 19 -0.68 12.10 -4.84
N LEU A 20 -0.04 11.21 -5.61
CA LEU A 20 0.88 10.20 -5.09
C LEU A 20 2.08 10.80 -4.35
N ASN A 21 2.72 11.80 -4.96
CA ASN A 21 3.88 12.45 -4.37
C ASN A 21 3.49 13.24 -3.10
N GLU A 22 2.31 13.86 -3.11
CA GLU A 22 1.75 14.55 -1.95
C GLU A 22 1.51 13.58 -0.78
N ILE A 23 0.84 12.44 -1.05
CA ILE A 23 0.59 11.42 -0.03
C ILE A 23 1.91 10.82 0.47
N ALA A 24 2.85 10.52 -0.44
CA ALA A 24 4.16 9.98 -0.07
C ALA A 24 4.97 10.95 0.82
N ALA A 25 4.95 12.25 0.49
CA ALA A 25 5.61 13.27 1.31
C ALA A 25 4.99 13.35 2.72
N ARG A 26 3.67 13.38 2.81
CA ARG A 26 2.96 13.41 4.09
C ARG A 26 3.16 12.13 4.91
N THR A 27 3.27 10.99 4.22
CA THR A 27 3.61 9.72 4.89
C THR A 27 5.03 9.77 5.48
N LYS A 28 6.01 10.35 4.79
CA LYS A 28 7.37 10.51 5.33
C LYS A 28 7.36 11.35 6.61
N GLU A 29 6.60 12.44 6.65
CA GLU A 29 6.44 13.28 7.85
C GLU A 29 5.82 12.48 8.99
N ARG A 30 4.71 11.78 8.74
CA ARG A 30 4.06 10.90 9.71
C ARG A 30 5.03 9.88 10.29
N ILE A 31 5.77 9.18 9.45
CA ILE A 31 6.70 8.14 9.90
C ILE A 31 7.87 8.72 10.70
N ALA A 32 8.36 9.91 10.37
CA ALA A 32 9.38 10.59 11.18
C ALA A 32 8.88 10.86 12.61
N GLU A 33 7.62 11.30 12.78
CA GLU A 33 7.00 11.49 14.10
C GLU A 33 6.79 10.17 14.84
N GLU A 34 6.35 9.11 14.13
CA GLU A 34 6.11 7.79 14.71
C GLU A 34 7.42 7.16 15.21
N LYS A 35 8.50 7.26 14.45
CA LYS A 35 9.85 6.82 14.85
C LYS A 35 10.34 7.49 16.13
N PHE A 36 9.98 8.76 16.32
CA PHE A 36 10.32 9.49 17.53
C PHE A 36 9.53 8.98 18.74
N LYS A 37 8.26 8.63 18.56
CA LYS A 37 7.37 8.11 19.62
C LYS A 37 7.71 6.68 19.99
N VAL A 38 7.94 5.83 18.99
CA VAL A 38 8.27 4.40 19.15
C VAL A 38 9.55 4.10 18.35
N PRO A 39 10.73 4.07 18.98
CA PRO A 39 11.96 3.72 18.30
C PRO A 39 11.92 2.32 17.68
N LEU A 40 12.60 2.12 16.55
CA LEU A 40 12.62 0.85 15.80
C LEU A 40 12.93 -0.37 16.71
N ARG A 41 13.88 -0.25 17.64
CA ARG A 41 14.25 -1.31 18.59
C ARG A 41 13.08 -1.77 19.46
N GLU A 42 12.20 -0.82 19.83
CA GLU A 42 11.02 -1.11 20.64
C GLU A 42 9.97 -1.83 19.79
N LEU A 43 9.77 -1.38 18.57
CA LEU A 43 8.88 -2.02 17.60
C LEU A 43 9.29 -3.48 17.32
N ILE A 44 10.59 -3.76 17.14
CA ILE A 44 11.13 -5.12 16.98
C ILE A 44 10.88 -5.97 18.25
N SER A 45 11.05 -5.38 19.42
CA SER A 45 10.78 -6.08 20.69
C SER A 45 9.29 -6.47 20.83
N GLN A 46 8.38 -5.56 20.47
CA GLN A 46 6.94 -5.83 20.46
C GLN A 46 6.56 -6.92 19.45
N GLN A 47 7.18 -6.94 18.28
CA GLN A 47 7.02 -7.97 17.26
C GLN A 47 7.30 -9.37 17.83
N ASN A 48 8.43 -9.56 18.50
CA ASN A 48 8.83 -10.84 19.07
C ASN A 48 7.83 -11.34 20.14
N SER A 49 7.23 -10.44 20.90
CA SER A 49 6.24 -10.78 21.92
C SER A 49 4.87 -11.16 21.32
N ASN A 50 4.49 -10.56 20.19
CA ASN A 50 3.22 -10.84 19.51
C ASN A 50 3.28 -12.14 18.69
N LEU A 51 4.40 -12.45 18.06
CA LEU A 51 4.62 -13.70 17.32
C LEU A 51 4.48 -14.92 18.25
N ALA A 52 4.87 -14.81 19.53
CA ALA A 52 4.72 -15.88 20.51
C ALA A 52 3.25 -16.17 20.90
N LYS A 53 2.32 -15.23 20.64
CA LYS A 53 0.90 -15.36 21.02
C LYS A 53 0.00 -15.88 19.90
N HIS A 54 0.43 -15.79 18.63
CA HIS A 54 -0.36 -16.13 17.44
C HIS A 54 0.38 -17.12 16.54
N ALA A 55 0.84 -18.23 17.13
CA ALA A 55 1.70 -19.25 16.50
C ALA A 55 1.01 -20.14 15.45
N GLU A 56 -0.24 -19.90 15.07
CA GLU A 56 -0.79 -20.54 13.87
C GLU A 56 -0.28 -19.81 12.65
N GLU A 57 0.59 -20.47 11.87
CA GLU A 57 1.12 -19.93 10.62
C GLU A 57 -0.01 -19.76 9.60
N LYS A 58 -0.44 -18.51 9.42
CA LYS A 58 -1.31 -18.19 8.29
C LYS A 58 -0.60 -18.52 6.98
N ILE A 59 -1.35 -19.00 5.99
CA ILE A 59 -0.86 -19.14 4.63
C ILE A 59 -0.30 -17.79 4.15
N SER A 60 0.84 -17.80 3.43
CA SER A 60 1.42 -16.57 2.89
C SER A 60 0.48 -15.92 1.87
N PHE A 61 0.63 -14.63 1.67
CA PHE A 61 -0.17 -13.88 0.71
C PHE A 61 0.06 -14.42 -0.72
N LEU A 62 1.33 -14.71 -1.08
CA LEU A 62 1.69 -15.32 -2.35
C LEU A 62 1.01 -16.69 -2.56
N GLU A 63 1.07 -17.56 -1.56
CA GLU A 63 0.48 -18.91 -1.70
C GLU A 63 -1.05 -18.85 -1.76
N ALA A 64 -1.68 -17.88 -1.08
CA ALA A 64 -3.11 -17.66 -1.20
C ALA A 64 -3.53 -17.26 -2.61
N LEU A 65 -2.69 -16.48 -3.31
CA LEU A 65 -2.94 -16.03 -4.68
C LEU A 65 -2.62 -17.10 -5.74
N LYS A 66 -1.77 -18.08 -5.42
CA LYS A 66 -1.39 -19.17 -6.34
C LYS A 66 -2.42 -20.31 -6.42
N LYS A 67 -3.46 -20.27 -5.60
CA LYS A 67 -4.53 -21.30 -5.67
C LYS A 67 -5.13 -21.35 -7.06
N PRO A 68 -5.53 -22.56 -7.56
CA PRO A 68 -6.16 -22.69 -8.86
C PRO A 68 -7.41 -21.81 -8.98
N GLY A 69 -7.57 -21.18 -10.15
CA GLY A 69 -8.69 -20.29 -10.46
C GLY A 69 -8.40 -18.82 -10.17
N MET A 70 -9.45 -18.03 -10.09
CA MET A 70 -9.36 -16.59 -9.79
C MET A 70 -9.25 -16.37 -8.29
N SER A 71 -8.23 -15.61 -7.87
CA SER A 71 -8.07 -15.16 -6.49
C SER A 71 -8.59 -13.74 -6.33
N TYR A 72 -9.34 -13.48 -5.26
CA TYR A 72 -9.91 -12.17 -4.97
C TYR A 72 -9.23 -11.54 -3.74
N ILE A 73 -8.68 -10.35 -3.93
CA ILE A 73 -8.21 -9.49 -2.84
C ILE A 73 -9.32 -8.47 -2.58
N CYS A 74 -9.98 -8.57 -1.43
CA CYS A 74 -11.07 -7.68 -1.06
C CYS A 74 -10.58 -6.54 -0.19
N GLU A 75 -10.93 -5.30 -0.54
CA GLU A 75 -10.39 -4.11 0.11
C GLU A 75 -11.33 -3.53 1.16
N VAL A 76 -10.83 -3.39 2.39
CA VAL A 76 -11.48 -2.71 3.52
C VAL A 76 -11.02 -1.26 3.53
N LYS A 77 -11.90 -0.35 3.06
CA LYS A 77 -11.60 1.06 2.84
C LYS A 77 -12.74 1.98 3.25
N LYS A 78 -12.44 2.99 4.10
CA LYS A 78 -13.41 3.96 4.60
C LYS A 78 -13.62 5.13 3.64
N ALA A 79 -12.54 5.65 3.07
CA ALA A 79 -12.54 6.82 2.20
C ALA A 79 -11.48 6.71 1.11
N SER A 80 -11.54 7.55 0.07
CA SER A 80 -10.49 7.69 -0.93
C SER A 80 -10.46 9.11 -1.52
N PRO A 81 -9.31 9.59 -2.06
CA PRO A 81 -9.23 10.91 -2.71
C PRO A 81 -10.24 11.09 -3.83
N SER A 82 -10.53 10.04 -4.61
CA SER A 82 -11.41 10.12 -5.78
C SER A 82 -12.91 10.03 -5.47
N LYS A 83 -13.29 9.46 -4.30
CA LYS A 83 -14.70 9.20 -3.93
C LYS A 83 -15.11 9.89 -2.62
N GLY A 84 -14.16 10.50 -1.90
CA GLY A 84 -14.42 11.01 -0.56
C GLY A 84 -14.77 9.89 0.44
N LEU A 85 -15.67 10.18 1.36
CA LEU A 85 -16.15 9.20 2.35
C LEU A 85 -17.05 8.16 1.66
N ILE A 86 -16.66 6.88 1.75
CA ILE A 86 -17.36 5.73 1.13
C ILE A 86 -18.29 5.07 2.14
N ALA A 87 -17.80 4.87 3.37
CA ALA A 87 -18.52 4.18 4.43
C ALA A 87 -18.53 5.06 5.69
N PRO A 88 -19.60 5.85 5.96
CA PRO A 88 -19.73 6.65 7.18
C PRO A 88 -19.71 5.77 8.43
N ASP A 89 -20.56 4.76 8.49
CA ASP A 89 -20.48 3.66 9.44
C ASP A 89 -19.51 2.63 8.87
N PHE A 90 -18.36 2.45 9.53
CA PHE A 90 -17.29 1.60 9.04
C PHE A 90 -17.05 0.40 9.95
N PRO A 91 -17.90 -0.63 9.91
CA PRO A 91 -17.74 -1.86 10.69
C PRO A 91 -16.68 -2.77 10.03
N TYR A 92 -15.43 -2.29 9.99
CA TYR A 92 -14.33 -2.92 9.24
C TYR A 92 -14.09 -4.39 9.61
N LEU A 93 -14.36 -4.80 10.87
CA LEU A 93 -14.21 -6.19 11.28
C LEU A 93 -15.30 -7.09 10.67
N ASP A 94 -16.53 -6.60 10.64
CA ASP A 94 -17.63 -7.36 10.05
C ASP A 94 -17.45 -7.46 8.54
N ILE A 95 -17.06 -6.34 7.89
CA ILE A 95 -16.72 -6.33 6.46
C ILE A 95 -15.62 -7.35 6.14
N ALA A 96 -14.53 -7.39 6.93
CA ALA A 96 -13.43 -8.32 6.70
C ALA A 96 -13.87 -9.78 6.85
N LYS A 97 -14.68 -10.11 7.87
CA LYS A 97 -15.25 -11.45 8.09
C LYS A 97 -16.21 -11.86 6.98
N GLU A 98 -17.06 -10.95 6.51
CA GLU A 98 -17.96 -11.20 5.39
C GLU A 98 -17.18 -11.48 4.10
N TYR A 99 -16.08 -10.76 3.83
CA TYR A 99 -15.21 -11.05 2.70
C TYR A 99 -14.55 -12.43 2.80
N GLU A 100 -14.05 -12.82 3.97
CA GLU A 100 -13.52 -14.17 4.19
C GLU A 100 -14.59 -15.24 3.96
N GLN A 101 -15.80 -15.07 4.52
CA GLN A 101 -16.93 -15.98 4.33
C GLN A 101 -17.38 -16.08 2.88
N ALA A 102 -17.30 -14.98 2.12
CA ALA A 102 -17.59 -14.94 0.68
C ALA A 102 -16.50 -15.59 -0.19
N GLY A 103 -15.38 -16.04 0.40
CA GLY A 103 -14.31 -16.74 -0.30
C GLY A 103 -13.19 -15.84 -0.82
N ALA A 104 -13.00 -14.65 -0.25
CA ALA A 104 -11.83 -13.83 -0.55
C ALA A 104 -10.55 -14.61 -0.27
N SER A 105 -9.55 -14.49 -1.15
CA SER A 105 -8.23 -15.11 -0.98
C SER A 105 -7.35 -14.32 -0.02
N ALA A 106 -7.55 -13.00 0.06
CA ALA A 106 -6.84 -12.09 0.94
C ALA A 106 -7.67 -10.82 1.22
N ILE A 107 -7.32 -10.11 2.28
CA ILE A 107 -7.85 -8.79 2.61
C ILE A 107 -6.79 -7.74 2.29
N SER A 108 -7.19 -6.62 1.68
CA SER A 108 -6.40 -5.39 1.58
C SER A 108 -6.93 -4.38 2.59
N CYS A 109 -6.12 -4.03 3.60
CA CYS A 109 -6.53 -3.12 4.67
C CYS A 109 -5.85 -1.76 4.53
N LEU A 110 -6.63 -0.70 4.30
CA LEU A 110 -6.13 0.69 4.24
C LEU A 110 -5.68 1.14 5.63
N THR A 111 -4.41 1.56 5.75
CA THR A 111 -3.86 2.15 6.98
C THR A 111 -3.47 3.62 6.83
N GLU A 112 -3.46 4.18 5.62
CA GLU A 112 -3.17 5.59 5.38
C GLU A 112 -4.28 6.48 6.00
N PRO A 113 -3.93 7.37 6.98
CA PRO A 113 -4.95 8.03 7.81
C PRO A 113 -5.55 9.29 7.20
N PHE A 114 -4.84 10.02 6.34
CA PHE A 114 -5.22 11.37 5.92
C PHE A 114 -6.19 11.36 4.74
N TYR A 115 -5.88 10.59 3.71
CA TYR A 115 -6.63 10.56 2.45
C TYR A 115 -7.61 9.39 2.37
N PHE A 116 -7.30 8.29 3.06
CA PHE A 116 -8.11 7.08 3.06
C PHE A 116 -8.84 6.84 4.39
N GLN A 117 -8.59 7.66 5.39
CA GLN A 117 -9.12 7.51 6.75
C GLN A 117 -8.89 6.12 7.33
N GLY A 118 -7.73 5.53 6.96
CA GLY A 118 -7.26 4.25 7.47
C GLY A 118 -6.68 4.38 8.88
N ALA A 119 -6.34 3.25 9.49
CA ALA A 119 -5.65 3.23 10.77
C ALA A 119 -4.92 1.90 10.97
N ASP A 120 -3.77 1.92 11.64
CA ASP A 120 -3.00 0.71 11.97
C ASP A 120 -3.80 -0.27 12.83
N ARG A 121 -4.67 0.23 13.71
CA ARG A 121 -5.56 -0.60 14.52
C ARG A 121 -6.50 -1.48 13.67
N TYR A 122 -6.94 -0.98 12.49
CA TYR A 122 -7.78 -1.79 11.60
C TYR A 122 -7.01 -3.02 11.10
N LEU A 123 -5.74 -2.82 10.71
CA LEU A 123 -4.86 -3.92 10.31
C LEU A 123 -4.66 -4.92 11.45
N GLN A 124 -4.36 -4.45 12.67
CA GLN A 124 -4.15 -5.31 13.84
C GLN A 124 -5.38 -6.16 14.16
N GLU A 125 -6.54 -5.52 14.23
CA GLU A 125 -7.78 -6.19 14.61
C GLU A 125 -8.29 -7.13 13.51
N ILE A 126 -8.21 -6.73 12.23
CA ILE A 126 -8.56 -7.58 11.09
C ILE A 126 -7.63 -8.79 11.03
N SER A 127 -6.30 -8.59 11.16
CA SER A 127 -5.35 -9.70 11.10
C SER A 127 -5.55 -10.75 12.21
N GLN A 128 -6.17 -10.38 13.32
CA GLN A 128 -6.55 -11.28 14.40
C GLN A 128 -7.91 -11.95 14.19
N ALA A 129 -8.78 -11.32 13.41
CA ALA A 129 -10.18 -11.73 13.25
C ALA A 129 -10.43 -12.66 12.07
N VAL A 130 -9.51 -12.70 11.06
CA VAL A 130 -9.62 -13.53 9.86
C VAL A 130 -8.45 -14.50 9.75
N ASN A 131 -8.64 -15.64 9.05
CA ASN A 131 -7.60 -16.64 8.82
C ASN A 131 -6.86 -16.44 7.49
N ILE A 132 -7.44 -15.68 6.56
CA ILE A 132 -6.81 -15.35 5.29
C ILE A 132 -5.75 -14.25 5.45
N PRO A 133 -4.73 -14.18 4.57
CA PRO A 133 -3.66 -13.20 4.67
C PRO A 133 -4.16 -11.77 4.49
N VAL A 134 -3.51 -10.82 5.19
CA VAL A 134 -3.87 -9.40 5.16
C VAL A 134 -2.71 -8.57 4.60
N LEU A 135 -2.98 -7.79 3.56
CA LEU A 135 -2.08 -6.80 2.99
C LEU A 135 -2.23 -5.48 3.75
N ARG A 136 -1.11 -4.91 4.25
CA ARG A 136 -1.07 -3.51 4.65
C ARG A 136 -1.07 -2.62 3.40
N LYS A 137 -2.18 -1.94 3.16
CA LYS A 137 -2.34 -1.01 2.05
C LYS A 137 -2.02 0.41 2.52
N ASP A 138 -0.79 0.83 2.30
CA ASP A 138 -0.25 2.15 2.68
C ASP A 138 0.82 2.55 1.65
N PHE A 139 1.29 3.80 1.70
CA PHE A 139 2.39 4.30 0.88
C PHE A 139 3.71 4.00 1.59
N THR A 140 4.26 2.81 1.35
CA THR A 140 5.51 2.38 1.99
C THR A 140 6.69 3.20 1.46
N VAL A 141 7.20 4.11 2.27
CA VAL A 141 8.28 5.06 1.91
C VAL A 141 9.50 4.97 2.82
N ASP A 142 9.45 4.09 3.82
CA ASP A 142 10.48 3.92 4.83
C ASP A 142 10.48 2.48 5.36
N GLU A 143 11.67 1.93 5.66
CA GLU A 143 11.83 0.57 6.20
C GLU A 143 11.07 0.34 7.51
N TYR A 144 10.92 1.37 8.32
CA TYR A 144 10.17 1.32 9.57
C TYR A 144 8.73 0.82 9.36
N MET A 145 8.11 1.15 8.23
CA MET A 145 6.75 0.71 7.89
C MET A 145 6.66 -0.81 7.65
N LEU A 146 7.76 -1.45 7.22
CA LEU A 146 7.79 -2.91 7.07
C LEU A 146 7.81 -3.59 8.44
N TYR A 147 8.61 -3.06 9.39
CA TYR A 147 8.59 -3.54 10.76
C TYR A 147 7.23 -3.31 11.44
N GLN A 148 6.60 -2.15 11.19
CA GLN A 148 5.22 -1.90 11.65
C GLN A 148 4.24 -2.92 11.06
N ALA A 149 4.30 -3.16 9.75
CA ALA A 149 3.42 -4.12 9.07
C ALA A 149 3.51 -5.49 9.74
N LYS A 150 4.74 -5.96 9.99
CA LYS A 150 4.97 -7.23 10.70
C LYS A 150 4.43 -7.21 12.12
N ALA A 151 4.72 -6.16 12.89
CA ALA A 151 4.27 -6.03 14.28
C ALA A 151 2.73 -5.99 14.38
N PHE A 152 2.05 -5.46 13.37
CA PHE A 152 0.60 -5.35 13.29
C PHE A 152 -0.08 -6.57 12.65
N GLY A 153 0.69 -7.60 12.29
CA GLY A 153 0.16 -8.88 11.82
C GLY A 153 -0.17 -8.91 10.33
N ALA A 154 0.37 -8.00 9.52
CA ALA A 154 0.27 -8.12 8.07
C ALA A 154 0.97 -9.37 7.56
N SER A 155 0.47 -9.93 6.46
CA SER A 155 1.11 -10.99 5.68
C SER A 155 1.84 -10.43 4.45
N ALA A 156 1.48 -9.22 4.03
CA ALA A 156 2.08 -8.54 2.89
C ALA A 156 2.09 -7.03 3.05
N VAL A 157 2.96 -6.37 2.29
CA VAL A 157 3.06 -4.91 2.15
C VAL A 157 2.92 -4.48 0.70
N LEU A 158 2.49 -3.24 0.49
CA LEU A 158 2.45 -2.60 -0.83
C LEU A 158 3.73 -1.83 -1.08
N LEU A 159 4.38 -2.08 -2.21
CA LEU A 159 5.49 -1.29 -2.74
C LEU A 159 5.05 -0.67 -4.07
N ILE A 160 5.12 0.65 -4.23
CA ILE A 160 4.61 1.37 -5.41
C ILE A 160 5.79 1.84 -6.25
N CYS A 161 5.90 1.36 -7.49
CA CYS A 161 6.97 1.73 -8.42
C CYS A 161 7.08 3.25 -8.63
N ALA A 162 5.97 3.94 -8.75
CA ALA A 162 5.93 5.37 -9.03
C ALA A 162 6.53 6.28 -7.93
N ILE A 163 6.65 5.79 -6.68
CA ILE A 163 7.15 6.58 -5.55
C ILE A 163 8.47 6.07 -4.96
N LEU A 164 8.95 4.91 -5.40
CA LEU A 164 10.19 4.29 -4.94
C LEU A 164 11.22 4.27 -6.07
N ASP A 165 12.46 4.61 -5.80
CA ASP A 165 13.55 4.36 -6.73
C ASP A 165 13.97 2.88 -6.74
N ASN A 166 14.89 2.48 -7.65
CA ASN A 166 15.32 1.09 -7.78
C ASN A 166 15.99 0.55 -6.51
N SER A 167 16.76 1.39 -5.84
CA SER A 167 17.47 1.04 -4.62
C SER A 167 16.49 0.77 -3.48
N GLN A 168 15.50 1.65 -3.32
CA GLN A 168 14.44 1.52 -2.32
C GLN A 168 13.55 0.31 -2.60
N LEU A 169 13.10 0.13 -3.86
CA LEU A 169 12.23 -0.97 -4.23
C LEU A 169 12.90 -2.32 -3.96
N LYS A 170 14.20 -2.44 -4.30
CA LYS A 170 14.99 -3.63 -4.01
C LYS A 170 15.17 -3.83 -2.49
N ALA A 171 15.64 -2.81 -1.78
CA ALA A 171 15.91 -2.92 -0.35
C ALA A 171 14.65 -3.25 0.46
N PHE A 172 13.51 -2.63 0.13
CA PHE A 172 12.24 -2.92 0.81
C PHE A 172 11.70 -4.31 0.46
N GLY A 173 11.90 -4.77 -0.78
CA GLY A 173 11.53 -6.14 -1.17
C GLY A 173 12.35 -7.19 -0.43
N GLU A 174 13.66 -7.00 -0.30
CA GLU A 174 14.56 -7.87 0.46
C GLU A 174 14.19 -7.87 1.96
N LEU A 175 14.00 -6.70 2.55
CA LEU A 175 13.61 -6.57 3.96
C LEU A 175 12.22 -7.19 4.23
N ALA A 176 11.25 -7.03 3.32
CA ALA A 176 9.96 -7.69 3.44
C ALA A 176 10.15 -9.21 3.53
N GLN A 177 10.96 -9.79 2.64
CA GLN A 177 11.26 -11.22 2.65
C GLN A 177 11.96 -11.66 3.96
N GLU A 178 12.93 -10.90 4.47
CA GLU A 178 13.60 -11.16 5.75
C GLU A 178 12.62 -11.18 6.93
N LEU A 179 11.62 -10.29 6.89
CA LEU A 179 10.56 -10.21 7.91
C LEU A 179 9.45 -11.27 7.72
N GLY A 180 9.54 -12.12 6.67
CA GLY A 180 8.50 -13.09 6.33
C GLY A 180 7.21 -12.43 5.87
N LEU A 181 7.32 -11.29 5.15
CA LEU A 181 6.23 -10.61 4.48
C LEU A 181 6.35 -10.82 2.97
N ASP A 182 5.21 -10.96 2.29
CA ASP A 182 5.18 -10.84 0.84
C ASP A 182 5.13 -9.37 0.42
N ALA A 183 5.67 -9.04 -0.75
CA ALA A 183 5.58 -7.70 -1.34
C ALA A 183 4.69 -7.74 -2.57
N LEU A 184 3.57 -7.00 -2.54
CA LEU A 184 2.79 -6.67 -3.73
C LEU A 184 3.38 -5.40 -4.35
N VAL A 185 4.01 -5.54 -5.53
CA VAL A 185 4.63 -4.42 -6.24
C VAL A 185 3.63 -3.84 -7.23
N GLU A 186 3.15 -2.62 -6.98
CA GLU A 186 2.20 -1.91 -7.84
C GLU A 186 2.93 -1.20 -8.98
N ALA A 187 2.47 -1.42 -10.21
CA ALA A 187 2.96 -0.84 -11.44
C ALA A 187 1.82 -0.23 -12.27
N HIS A 188 2.10 0.86 -13.01
CA HIS A 188 1.09 1.60 -13.78
C HIS A 188 1.27 1.44 -15.29
N ASP A 189 2.45 1.01 -15.73
CA ASP A 189 2.77 0.80 -17.14
C ASP A 189 3.77 -0.36 -17.33
N GLN A 190 4.05 -0.68 -18.59
CA GLN A 190 4.97 -1.76 -18.95
C GLN A 190 6.39 -1.53 -18.41
N TRP A 191 6.86 -0.28 -18.40
CA TRP A 191 8.19 0.04 -17.89
C TRP A 191 8.32 -0.27 -16.39
N GLU A 192 7.29 0.10 -15.61
CA GLU A 192 7.23 -0.22 -14.19
C GLU A 192 7.08 -1.73 -13.92
N VAL A 193 6.32 -2.46 -14.76
CA VAL A 193 6.22 -3.92 -14.69
C VAL A 193 7.59 -4.55 -14.94
N ASP A 194 8.28 -4.19 -16.02
CA ASP A 194 9.62 -4.71 -16.34
C ASP A 194 10.62 -4.39 -15.23
N ARG A 195 10.54 -3.19 -14.68
CA ARG A 195 11.35 -2.75 -13.54
C ARG A 195 11.10 -3.60 -12.30
N ALA A 196 9.85 -3.86 -11.95
CA ALA A 196 9.48 -4.71 -10.81
C ALA A 196 10.01 -6.14 -10.98
N LEU A 197 9.82 -6.73 -12.16
CA LEU A 197 10.29 -8.09 -12.47
C LEU A 197 11.83 -8.18 -12.44
N ASN A 198 12.54 -7.20 -13.00
CA ASN A 198 14.00 -7.14 -12.98
C ASN A 198 14.59 -7.01 -11.56
N LEU A 199 13.82 -6.45 -10.62
CA LEU A 199 14.20 -6.35 -9.21
C LEU A 199 13.73 -7.54 -8.37
N GLY A 200 13.14 -8.58 -9.00
CA GLY A 200 12.78 -9.83 -8.34
C GLY A 200 11.39 -9.85 -7.69
N ALA A 201 10.48 -8.98 -8.09
CA ALA A 201 9.09 -9.01 -7.61
C ALA A 201 8.44 -10.36 -7.91
N LYS A 202 7.84 -10.98 -6.89
CA LYS A 202 7.10 -12.24 -7.03
C LYS A 202 5.60 -12.02 -7.29
N ILE A 203 5.09 -10.85 -6.91
CA ILE A 203 3.70 -10.43 -7.09
C ILE A 203 3.73 -9.01 -7.67
N VAL A 204 3.18 -8.86 -8.86
CA VAL A 204 3.03 -7.55 -9.52
C VAL A 204 1.54 -7.25 -9.68
N GLY A 205 1.13 -6.07 -9.24
CA GLY A 205 -0.23 -5.57 -9.38
C GLY A 205 -0.27 -4.43 -10.40
N VAL A 206 -0.99 -4.62 -11.52
CA VAL A 206 -1.19 -3.55 -12.50
C VAL A 206 -2.33 -2.65 -12.04
N ASN A 207 -2.02 -1.37 -11.80
CA ASN A 207 -3.02 -0.38 -11.43
C ASN A 207 -3.65 0.23 -12.69
N ASN A 208 -4.93 -0.06 -12.90
CA ASN A 208 -5.71 0.45 -14.04
C ASN A 208 -6.17 1.91 -13.88
N ARG A 209 -5.93 2.51 -12.71
CA ARG A 209 -6.28 3.90 -12.46
C ARG A 209 -5.11 4.83 -12.77
N ASN A 210 -5.34 5.80 -13.66
CA ASN A 210 -4.44 6.92 -13.84
C ASN A 210 -4.48 7.82 -12.59
N LEU A 211 -3.34 8.06 -11.97
CA LEU A 211 -3.25 8.80 -10.71
C LEU A 211 -3.15 10.32 -10.90
N HIS A 212 -3.13 10.80 -12.15
CA HIS A 212 -3.19 12.24 -12.46
C HIS A 212 -4.63 12.76 -12.56
N ASP A 213 -5.51 11.97 -13.18
CA ASP A 213 -6.91 12.38 -13.48
C ASP A 213 -7.96 11.42 -12.93
N PHE A 214 -7.54 10.33 -12.27
CA PHE A 214 -8.37 9.27 -11.71
C PHE A 214 -9.21 8.47 -12.73
N THR A 215 -8.95 8.60 -14.02
CA THR A 215 -9.57 7.76 -15.04
C THR A 215 -9.15 6.31 -14.88
N VAL A 216 -10.01 5.38 -15.30
CA VAL A 216 -9.75 3.93 -15.23
C VAL A 216 -9.72 3.36 -16.65
N ASP A 217 -8.60 2.74 -17.03
CA ASP A 217 -8.43 2.00 -18.27
C ASP A 217 -8.22 0.51 -17.97
N MET A 218 -9.27 -0.30 -18.10
CA MET A 218 -9.19 -1.75 -17.90
C MET A 218 -8.30 -2.44 -18.95
N GLY A 219 -8.05 -1.81 -20.09
CA GLY A 219 -7.14 -2.30 -21.11
C GLY A 219 -5.67 -2.30 -20.66
N ASN A 220 -5.32 -1.54 -19.63
CA ASN A 220 -3.95 -1.45 -19.12
C ASN A 220 -3.43 -2.80 -18.60
N SER A 221 -4.28 -3.62 -17.99
CA SER A 221 -3.93 -4.96 -17.49
C SER A 221 -3.83 -6.02 -18.60
N ILE A 222 -4.22 -5.71 -19.85
CA ILE A 222 -4.27 -6.67 -20.96
C ILE A 222 -3.08 -6.47 -21.91
N ARG A 223 -2.49 -5.30 -21.90
CA ARG A 223 -1.31 -4.92 -22.71
C ARG A 223 -0.03 -5.42 -22.09
#